data_646b7162ded348a847e06b80c5a48a19
#
_entry.id   646b7162ded348a847e06b80c5a48a19
#
_cell.length_a   1.000
_cell.length_b   1.000
_cell.length_c   1.000
_cell.angle_alpha   90.00
_cell.angle_beta   90.00
_cell.angle_gamma   90.00
#
_symmetry.space_group_name_H-M   'P 1'
#
loop_
_entity.id
_entity.type
_entity.pdbx_description
1 polymer ?
#
loop_
_entity_poly.entity_id
_entity_poly.type
_entity_poly.pdbx_seq_one_letter_code
_entity_poly.pdbx_strand_id
1 'polypeptide(L)'
;CSGLVGSEMCIRDSLNTIKSLNVPYEVNSGEGAFYGPKIEFVLRDAIGRDWQCGTVQIDLNLPERLDCNFINSEGNKERPVMIHRALFGSLERFIGILIEHYSGNLPLWLCPVKAVIATVTEKCNDYAKNVFDLLNNNNIKTEIDLRNEKIGYKVREHSHSKIPIIIIIGEKEKSHNSVAVRNLGSKNVETYI
;
A
#
# COMPACT_ATOMS: atom_id res chain seq x y z
N CYS A 1 -25.42 34.58 -3.03
CA CYS A 1 -24.38 34.86 -4.07
C CYS A 1 -22.96 35.08 -3.54
N SER A 2 -22.75 35.20 -2.23
CA SER A 2 -21.38 35.31 -1.67
C SER A 2 -20.58 34.01 -1.73
N GLY A 3 -21.23 32.87 -1.88
CA GLY A 3 -20.56 31.56 -2.00
C GLY A 3 -19.89 31.30 -3.36
N LEU A 4 -20.37 31.95 -4.44
CA LEU A 4 -19.83 31.71 -5.79
C LEU A 4 -18.43 32.35 -5.98
N VAL A 5 -18.18 33.53 -5.44
CA VAL A 5 -16.89 34.23 -5.59
C VAL A 5 -15.77 33.47 -4.86
N GLY A 6 -16.04 32.92 -3.68
CA GLY A 6 -15.09 32.08 -2.95
C GLY A 6 -14.77 30.77 -3.68
N SER A 7 -15.76 30.13 -4.33
CA SER A 7 -15.56 28.90 -5.08
C SER A 7 -14.74 29.11 -6.36
N GLU A 8 -14.94 30.22 -7.09
CA GLU A 8 -14.13 30.55 -8.28
C GLU A 8 -12.67 30.79 -7.94
N MET A 9 -12.39 31.47 -6.84
CA MET A 9 -11.04 31.68 -6.35
C MET A 9 -10.36 30.33 -5.98
N CYS A 10 -11.06 29.46 -5.25
CA CYS A 10 -10.58 28.14 -4.90
C CYS A 10 -10.37 27.25 -6.13
N ILE A 11 -11.22 27.32 -7.16
CA ILE A 11 -11.05 26.61 -8.43
C ILE A 11 -9.75 27.07 -9.12
N ARG A 12 -9.56 28.39 -9.23
CA ARG A 12 -8.35 28.96 -9.84
C ARG A 12 -7.09 28.56 -9.11
N ASP A 13 -7.09 28.61 -7.78
CA ASP A 13 -5.93 28.26 -6.95
C ASP A 13 -5.64 26.74 -7.02
N SER A 14 -6.67 25.91 -7.05
CA SER A 14 -6.55 24.46 -7.29
C SER A 14 -5.91 24.18 -8.67
N LEU A 15 -6.37 24.85 -9.72
CA LEU A 15 -5.80 24.71 -11.07
C LEU A 15 -4.34 25.19 -11.13
N ASN A 16 -4.01 26.31 -10.48
CA ASN A 16 -2.64 26.78 -10.42
C ASN A 16 -1.72 25.81 -9.68
N THR A 17 -2.20 25.22 -8.60
CA THR A 17 -1.47 24.18 -7.84
C THR A 17 -1.20 22.95 -8.70
N ILE A 18 -2.22 22.42 -9.40
CA ILE A 18 -2.04 21.26 -10.29
C ILE A 18 -1.07 21.58 -11.42
N LYS A 19 -1.17 22.77 -12.03
CA LYS A 19 -0.23 23.21 -13.08
C LYS A 19 1.21 23.26 -12.56
N SER A 20 1.42 23.72 -11.33
CA SER A 20 2.77 23.78 -10.75
C SER A 20 3.40 22.41 -10.50
N LEU A 21 2.59 21.36 -10.35
CA LEU A 21 3.05 19.99 -10.16
C LEU A 21 3.45 19.31 -11.48
N ASN A 22 3.14 19.93 -12.63
CA ASN A 22 3.45 19.42 -13.97
C ASN A 22 2.94 17.99 -14.22
N VAL A 23 1.76 17.65 -13.68
CA VAL A 23 1.08 16.38 -13.89
C VAL A 23 -0.07 16.54 -14.90
N PRO A 24 -0.39 15.51 -15.71
CA PRO A 24 -1.57 15.54 -16.58
C PRO A 24 -2.85 15.69 -15.76
N TYR A 25 -3.76 16.53 -16.23
CA TYR A 25 -5.07 16.72 -15.60
C TYR A 25 -6.16 17.05 -16.62
N GLU A 26 -7.39 16.78 -16.26
CA GLU A 26 -8.60 17.18 -16.99
C GLU A 26 -9.49 18.03 -16.08
N VAL A 27 -10.27 18.93 -16.69
CA VAL A 27 -11.20 19.78 -15.95
C VAL A 27 -12.62 19.35 -16.26
N ASN A 28 -13.29 18.77 -15.28
CA ASN A 28 -14.67 18.31 -15.40
C ASN A 28 -15.62 19.35 -14.81
N SER A 29 -16.12 20.24 -15.67
CA SER A 29 -17.05 21.29 -15.25
C SER A 29 -18.39 20.69 -14.80
N GLY A 30 -18.86 21.08 -13.62
CA GLY A 30 -20.15 20.62 -13.07
C GLY A 30 -20.07 19.35 -12.21
N GLU A 31 -18.94 18.68 -12.13
CA GLU A 31 -18.74 17.48 -11.28
C GLU A 31 -18.24 17.79 -9.87
N GLY A 32 -18.10 19.06 -9.51
CA GLY A 32 -17.72 19.50 -8.17
C GLY A 32 -18.78 19.13 -7.12
N ALA A 33 -18.35 19.10 -5.84
CA ALA A 33 -19.30 18.99 -4.74
C ALA A 33 -20.09 20.29 -4.56
N PHE A 34 -21.33 20.21 -4.05
CA PHE A 34 -22.17 21.40 -3.82
C PHE A 34 -21.55 22.40 -2.82
N TYR A 35 -20.59 21.95 -2.01
CA TYR A 35 -19.93 22.74 -0.98
C TYR A 35 -18.55 23.30 -1.40
N GLY A 36 -18.02 22.93 -2.58
CA GLY A 36 -16.78 23.49 -3.09
C GLY A 36 -16.12 22.66 -4.21
N PRO A 37 -14.99 23.13 -4.72
CA PRO A 37 -14.22 22.44 -5.74
C PRO A 37 -13.56 21.17 -5.20
N LYS A 38 -13.33 20.22 -6.11
CA LYS A 38 -12.78 18.89 -5.82
C LYS A 38 -11.63 18.58 -6.79
N ILE A 39 -10.54 18.07 -6.26
CA ILE A 39 -9.47 17.42 -7.03
C ILE A 39 -9.62 15.92 -6.83
N GLU A 40 -9.65 15.16 -7.92
CA GLU A 40 -9.74 13.71 -7.90
C GLU A 40 -8.45 13.09 -8.41
N PHE A 41 -8.03 12.00 -7.76
CA PHE A 41 -6.94 11.15 -8.23
C PHE A 41 -7.55 9.86 -8.77
N VAL A 42 -7.46 9.71 -10.09
CA VAL A 42 -7.99 8.56 -10.81
C VAL A 42 -6.84 7.63 -11.16
N LEU A 43 -6.98 6.36 -10.79
CA LEU A 43 -6.04 5.30 -11.14
C LEU A 43 -6.68 4.42 -12.22
N ARG A 44 -5.89 4.07 -13.24
CA ARG A 44 -6.29 3.12 -14.27
C ARG A 44 -5.78 1.74 -13.92
N ASP A 45 -6.69 0.77 -13.87
CA ASP A 45 -6.35 -0.62 -13.58
C ASP A 45 -5.72 -1.34 -14.78
N ALA A 46 -5.31 -2.60 -14.57
CA ALA A 46 -4.62 -3.42 -15.56
C ALA A 46 -5.45 -3.72 -16.83
N ILE A 47 -6.78 -3.59 -16.77
CA ILE A 47 -7.70 -3.81 -17.88
C ILE A 47 -8.30 -2.50 -18.44
N GLY A 48 -7.77 -1.34 -18.01
CA GLY A 48 -8.11 -0.03 -18.55
C GLY A 48 -9.32 0.64 -17.92
N ARG A 49 -9.86 0.16 -16.78
CA ARG A 49 -10.95 0.82 -16.05
C ARG A 49 -10.38 1.94 -15.17
N ASP A 50 -11.08 3.05 -15.13
CA ASP A 50 -10.73 4.19 -14.28
C ASP A 50 -11.40 4.07 -12.91
N TRP A 51 -10.62 4.32 -11.86
CA TRP A 51 -11.05 4.24 -10.47
C TRP A 51 -10.68 5.51 -9.72
N GLN A 52 -11.67 6.22 -9.23
CA GLN A 52 -11.46 7.32 -8.29
C GLN A 52 -10.96 6.74 -6.95
N CYS A 53 -9.72 7.04 -6.60
CA CYS A 53 -9.10 6.57 -5.36
C CYS A 53 -8.90 7.68 -4.34
N GLY A 54 -8.31 8.79 -4.75
CA GLY A 54 -8.03 9.90 -3.85
C GLY A 54 -8.86 11.13 -4.17
N THR A 55 -9.10 11.96 -3.15
CA THR A 55 -9.75 13.27 -3.35
C THR A 55 -9.15 14.31 -2.41
N VAL A 56 -9.14 15.56 -2.86
CA VAL A 56 -9.01 16.75 -2.03
C VAL A 56 -10.22 17.62 -2.30
N GLN A 57 -11.01 17.90 -1.29
CA GLN A 57 -12.25 18.66 -1.42
C GLN A 57 -12.22 19.86 -0.47
N ILE A 58 -12.44 21.05 -1.01
CA ILE A 58 -12.56 22.27 -0.22
C ILE A 58 -14.02 22.42 0.19
N ASP A 59 -14.25 22.66 1.47
CA ASP A 59 -15.57 22.83 2.04
C ASP A 59 -15.68 24.17 2.77
N LEU A 60 -16.50 25.04 2.22
CA LEU A 60 -16.79 26.35 2.75
C LEU A 60 -18.10 26.39 3.55
N ASN A 61 -18.85 25.29 3.58
CA ASN A 61 -20.20 25.21 4.11
C ASN A 61 -20.24 24.57 5.52
N LEU A 62 -19.58 23.42 5.70
CA LEU A 62 -19.59 22.71 6.98
C LEU A 62 -19.03 23.54 8.16
N PRO A 63 -17.96 24.31 8.00
CA PRO A 63 -17.47 25.16 9.10
C PRO A 63 -18.54 26.13 9.63
N GLU A 64 -19.40 26.66 8.75
CA GLU A 64 -20.49 27.51 9.16
C GLU A 64 -21.58 26.71 9.91
N ARG A 65 -22.01 25.58 9.36
CA ARG A 65 -23.05 24.73 9.96
C ARG A 65 -22.65 24.14 11.31
N LEU A 66 -21.37 23.87 11.50
CA LEU A 66 -20.81 23.32 12.74
C LEU A 66 -20.36 24.40 13.72
N ASP A 67 -20.54 25.70 13.37
CA ASP A 67 -20.05 26.84 14.12
C ASP A 67 -18.55 26.75 14.49
N CYS A 68 -17.75 26.20 13.58
CA CYS A 68 -16.30 26.13 13.75
C CYS A 68 -15.67 27.52 13.58
N ASN A 69 -14.84 27.91 14.52
CA ASN A 69 -14.15 29.20 14.48
C ASN A 69 -12.73 29.06 15.03
N PHE A 70 -11.85 29.96 14.59
CA PHE A 70 -10.50 30.10 15.14
C PHE A 70 -10.20 31.54 15.42
N ILE A 71 -9.19 31.81 16.23
CA ILE A 71 -8.70 33.15 16.50
C ILE A 71 -7.49 33.40 15.61
N ASN A 72 -7.60 34.42 14.77
CA ASN A 72 -6.52 34.81 13.87
C ASN A 72 -5.38 35.54 14.60
N SER A 73 -4.30 35.90 13.89
CA SER A 73 -3.13 36.59 14.44
C SER A 73 -3.43 37.99 15.04
N GLU A 74 -4.55 38.58 14.65
CA GLU A 74 -5.03 39.91 15.14
C GLU A 74 -5.97 39.80 16.34
N GLY A 75 -6.25 38.55 16.80
CA GLY A 75 -7.19 38.28 17.89
C GLY A 75 -8.66 38.25 17.49
N ASN A 76 -8.97 38.30 16.20
CA ASN A 76 -10.34 38.27 15.71
C ASN A 76 -10.81 36.82 15.51
N LYS A 77 -12.11 36.60 15.74
CA LYS A 77 -12.77 35.30 15.49
C LYS A 77 -13.09 35.19 14.00
N GLU A 78 -12.53 34.16 13.36
CA GLU A 78 -12.73 33.88 11.95
C GLU A 78 -13.22 32.46 11.70
N ARG A 79 -13.85 32.25 10.53
CA ARG A 79 -14.35 30.96 10.06
C ARG A 79 -13.23 30.26 9.29
N PRO A 80 -12.85 29.00 9.65
CA PRO A 80 -11.85 28.24 8.88
C PRO A 80 -12.41 27.74 7.55
N VAL A 81 -11.54 27.45 6.62
CA VAL A 81 -11.84 26.62 5.46
C VAL A 81 -11.56 25.17 5.82
N MET A 82 -12.52 24.27 5.57
CA MET A 82 -12.34 22.85 5.82
C MET A 82 -11.84 22.14 4.54
N ILE A 83 -10.90 21.23 4.69
CA ILE A 83 -10.37 20.43 3.60
C ILE A 83 -10.58 18.96 3.94
N HIS A 84 -11.35 18.28 3.11
CA HIS A 84 -11.54 16.84 3.18
C HIS A 84 -10.49 16.13 2.31
N ARG A 85 -9.82 15.13 2.86
CA ARG A 85 -8.78 14.37 2.16
C ARG A 85 -9.06 12.89 2.24
N ALA A 86 -9.28 12.25 1.10
CA ALA A 86 -9.23 10.80 0.95
C ALA A 86 -7.95 10.41 0.20
N LEU A 87 -7.25 9.37 0.68
CA LEU A 87 -6.01 8.88 0.05
C LEU A 87 -6.28 7.75 -0.94
N PHE A 88 -7.01 6.73 -0.52
CA PHE A 88 -7.22 5.51 -1.28
C PHE A 88 -8.69 5.24 -1.62
N GLY A 89 -9.62 6.06 -1.13
CA GLY A 89 -11.05 5.80 -1.21
C GLY A 89 -11.41 4.57 -0.36
N SER A 90 -12.00 3.53 -0.97
CA SER A 90 -12.19 2.23 -0.32
C SER A 90 -10.89 1.44 -0.32
N LEU A 91 -10.42 1.01 0.86
CA LEU A 91 -9.21 0.19 1.01
C LEU A 91 -9.36 -1.15 0.29
N GLU A 92 -10.52 -1.77 0.35
CA GLU A 92 -10.80 -3.05 -0.31
C GLU A 92 -10.65 -2.94 -1.83
N ARG A 93 -11.20 -1.88 -2.41
CA ARG A 93 -11.07 -1.60 -3.84
C ARG A 93 -9.61 -1.34 -4.22
N PHE A 94 -8.92 -0.51 -3.46
CA PHE A 94 -7.52 -0.17 -3.71
C PHE A 94 -6.61 -1.40 -3.63
N ILE A 95 -6.81 -2.27 -2.62
CA ILE A 95 -6.09 -3.54 -2.49
C ILE A 95 -6.40 -4.45 -3.69
N GLY A 96 -7.66 -4.52 -4.12
CA GLY A 96 -8.05 -5.27 -5.32
C GLY A 96 -7.30 -4.81 -6.57
N ILE A 97 -7.23 -3.49 -6.81
CA ILE A 97 -6.47 -2.89 -7.92
C ILE A 97 -4.98 -3.25 -7.83
N LEU A 98 -4.38 -3.19 -6.64
CA LEU A 98 -2.98 -3.56 -6.43
C LEU A 98 -2.72 -5.04 -6.74
N ILE A 99 -3.58 -5.94 -6.27
CA ILE A 99 -3.46 -7.38 -6.54
C ILE A 99 -3.56 -7.65 -8.04
N GLU A 100 -4.50 -7.04 -8.74
CA GLU A 100 -4.63 -7.16 -10.20
C GLU A 100 -3.40 -6.60 -10.92
N HIS A 101 -2.95 -5.39 -10.55
CA HIS A 101 -1.81 -4.73 -11.17
C HIS A 101 -0.52 -5.55 -11.07
N TYR A 102 -0.26 -6.11 -9.91
CA TYR A 102 0.92 -6.95 -9.68
C TYR A 102 0.71 -8.43 -10.00
N SER A 103 -0.48 -8.84 -10.47
CA SER A 103 -0.83 -10.26 -10.66
C SER A 103 -0.56 -11.12 -9.42
N GLY A 104 -0.79 -10.54 -8.24
CA GLY A 104 -0.50 -11.14 -6.94
C GLY A 104 0.97 -11.14 -6.52
N ASN A 105 1.90 -10.72 -7.38
CA ASN A 105 3.34 -10.64 -7.05
C ASN A 105 3.67 -9.28 -6.46
N LEU A 106 3.15 -8.99 -5.29
CA LEU A 106 3.34 -7.70 -4.62
C LEU A 106 4.83 -7.41 -4.36
N PRO A 107 5.25 -6.13 -4.39
CA PRO A 107 6.57 -5.73 -3.92
C PRO A 107 6.79 -6.17 -2.47
N LEU A 108 8.02 -6.53 -2.12
CA LEU A 108 8.35 -7.12 -0.81
C LEU A 108 7.84 -6.29 0.38
N TRP A 109 7.89 -4.96 0.28
CA TRP A 109 7.43 -4.06 1.34
C TRP A 109 5.90 -4.06 1.55
N LEU A 110 5.12 -4.47 0.52
CA LEU A 110 3.65 -4.62 0.59
C LEU A 110 3.21 -6.05 0.98
N CYS A 111 4.12 -7.03 0.92
CA CYS A 111 3.75 -8.40 1.23
C CYS A 111 3.39 -8.56 2.71
N PRO A 112 2.24 -9.15 3.05
CA PRO A 112 1.84 -9.46 4.42
C PRO A 112 2.82 -10.42 5.10
N VAL A 113 3.30 -11.43 4.37
CA VAL A 113 4.36 -12.38 4.75
C VAL A 113 5.49 -12.20 3.76
N LYS A 114 6.69 -11.92 4.26
CA LYS A 114 7.86 -11.61 3.42
C LYS A 114 8.65 -12.83 3.03
N ALA A 115 8.68 -13.83 3.91
CA ALA A 115 9.38 -15.06 3.68
C ALA A 115 8.69 -16.25 4.35
N VAL A 116 8.93 -17.44 3.84
CA VAL A 116 8.58 -18.68 4.52
C VAL A 116 9.83 -19.56 4.63
N ILE A 117 10.03 -20.16 5.80
CA ILE A 117 11.11 -21.12 6.05
C ILE A 117 10.52 -22.51 5.89
N ALA A 118 11.09 -23.33 5.01
CA ALA A 118 10.68 -24.70 4.76
C ALA A 118 11.82 -25.67 5.05
N THR A 119 11.60 -26.60 5.98
CA THR A 119 12.59 -27.63 6.31
C THR A 119 12.48 -28.82 5.36
N VAL A 120 13.64 -29.40 5.02
CA VAL A 120 13.73 -30.63 4.22
C VAL A 120 13.49 -31.87 5.09
N THR A 121 14.00 -31.86 6.31
CA THR A 121 13.86 -32.95 7.28
C THR A 121 13.58 -32.39 8.68
N GLU A 122 12.98 -33.19 9.54
CA GLU A 122 12.67 -32.80 10.95
C GLU A 122 13.93 -32.46 11.76
N LYS A 123 15.08 -33.07 11.42
CA LYS A 123 16.37 -32.79 12.05
C LYS A 123 16.82 -31.33 11.95
N CYS A 124 16.26 -30.59 10.99
CA CYS A 124 16.57 -29.18 10.75
C CYS A 124 15.62 -28.22 11.47
N ASN A 125 14.59 -28.73 12.15
CA ASN A 125 13.53 -27.90 12.73
C ASN A 125 14.05 -26.90 13.77
N ASP A 126 15.00 -27.28 14.62
CA ASP A 126 15.53 -26.38 15.65
C ASP A 126 16.34 -25.23 15.02
N TYR A 127 17.15 -25.54 14.01
CA TYR A 127 17.87 -24.51 13.26
C TYR A 127 16.91 -23.58 12.52
N ALA A 128 15.86 -24.13 11.91
CA ALA A 128 14.84 -23.36 11.24
C ALA A 128 14.08 -22.40 12.19
N LYS A 129 13.82 -22.83 13.43
CA LYS A 129 13.22 -21.97 14.46
C LYS A 129 14.15 -20.81 14.84
N ASN A 130 15.45 -21.08 14.99
CA ASN A 130 16.42 -20.03 15.29
C ASN A 130 16.46 -18.97 14.17
N VAL A 131 16.45 -19.40 12.91
CA VAL A 131 16.37 -18.49 11.75
C VAL A 131 15.06 -17.72 11.74
N PHE A 132 13.95 -18.39 12.05
CA PHE A 132 12.62 -17.77 12.17
C PHE A 132 12.59 -16.66 13.22
N ASP A 133 13.11 -16.95 14.42
CA ASP A 133 13.17 -15.97 15.51
C ASP A 133 14.09 -14.80 15.15
N LEU A 134 15.24 -15.07 14.51
CA LEU A 134 16.16 -14.03 14.04
C LEU A 134 15.48 -13.07 13.06
N LEU A 135 14.74 -13.57 12.07
CA LEU A 135 14.07 -12.75 11.07
C LEU A 135 12.94 -11.93 11.68
N ASN A 136 12.10 -12.53 12.52
CA ASN A 136 11.00 -11.82 13.16
C ASN A 136 11.47 -10.76 14.16
N ASN A 137 12.55 -11.01 14.90
CA ASN A 137 13.17 -10.04 15.79
C ASN A 137 13.73 -8.82 15.03
N ASN A 138 14.07 -9.00 13.75
CA ASN A 138 14.47 -7.92 12.84
C ASN A 138 13.29 -7.34 12.02
N ASN A 139 12.05 -7.53 12.45
CA ASN A 139 10.84 -7.04 11.80
C ASN A 139 10.61 -7.58 10.37
N ILE A 140 11.18 -8.72 10.04
CA ILE A 140 10.91 -9.43 8.79
C ILE A 140 9.86 -10.48 9.08
N LYS A 141 8.59 -10.15 8.82
CA LYS A 141 7.47 -11.07 9.07
C LYS A 141 7.61 -12.33 8.23
N THR A 142 7.85 -13.43 8.91
CA THR A 142 8.18 -14.74 8.31
C THR A 142 7.23 -15.80 8.84
N GLU A 143 6.91 -16.79 8.03
CA GLU A 143 6.23 -18.01 8.42
C GLU A 143 7.20 -19.19 8.42
N ILE A 144 6.84 -20.28 9.11
CA ILE A 144 7.65 -21.48 9.18
C ILE A 144 6.81 -22.70 8.85
N ASP A 145 7.31 -23.54 7.93
CA ASP A 145 6.68 -24.78 7.50
C ASP A 145 7.54 -25.99 7.92
N LEU A 146 7.18 -26.57 9.06
CA LEU A 146 7.83 -27.76 9.65
C LEU A 146 7.09 -29.06 9.31
N ARG A 147 6.08 -29.04 8.42
CA ARG A 147 5.33 -30.23 8.05
C ARG A 147 6.25 -31.31 7.48
N ASN A 148 5.93 -32.56 7.73
CA ASN A 148 6.65 -33.71 7.16
C ASN A 148 6.16 -33.99 5.72
N GLU A 149 6.48 -33.04 4.82
CA GLU A 149 6.13 -33.08 3.40
C GLU A 149 7.37 -32.90 2.52
N LYS A 150 7.31 -33.40 1.29
CA LYS A 150 8.40 -33.24 0.34
C LYS A 150 8.65 -31.75 0.07
N ILE A 151 9.92 -31.35 0.11
CA ILE A 151 10.29 -29.94 -0.11
C ILE A 151 9.74 -29.34 -1.41
N GLY A 152 9.67 -30.13 -2.47
CA GLY A 152 9.09 -29.71 -3.75
C GLY A 152 7.59 -29.36 -3.64
N TYR A 153 6.85 -30.06 -2.78
CA TYR A 153 5.45 -29.76 -2.49
C TYR A 153 5.32 -28.45 -1.71
N LYS A 154 6.07 -28.28 -0.63
CA LYS A 154 6.09 -27.04 0.15
C LYS A 154 6.43 -25.82 -0.71
N VAL A 155 7.49 -25.91 -1.50
CA VAL A 155 7.91 -24.84 -2.42
C VAL A 155 6.79 -24.49 -3.42
N ARG A 156 6.11 -25.50 -3.98
CA ARG A 156 5.00 -25.27 -4.91
C ARG A 156 3.82 -24.57 -4.23
N GLU A 157 3.42 -25.02 -3.04
CA GLU A 157 2.32 -24.46 -2.28
C GLU A 157 2.58 -22.99 -1.92
N HIS A 158 3.75 -22.69 -1.35
CA HIS A 158 4.13 -21.34 -0.99
C HIS A 158 4.31 -20.42 -2.21
N SER A 159 4.78 -20.95 -3.34
CA SER A 159 4.83 -20.20 -4.60
C SER A 159 3.43 -19.90 -5.14
N HIS A 160 2.47 -20.82 -4.97
CA HIS A 160 1.06 -20.58 -5.30
C HIS A 160 0.43 -19.49 -4.43
N SER A 161 0.79 -19.47 -3.15
CA SER A 161 0.39 -18.42 -2.19
C SER A 161 1.12 -17.10 -2.40
N LYS A 162 1.95 -16.98 -3.46
CA LYS A 162 2.67 -15.76 -3.83
C LYS A 162 3.60 -15.22 -2.75
N ILE A 163 4.13 -16.09 -1.88
CA ILE A 163 5.14 -15.67 -0.90
C ILE A 163 6.43 -15.33 -1.65
N PRO A 164 6.98 -14.12 -1.50
CA PRO A 164 8.06 -13.63 -2.36
C PRO A 164 9.39 -14.36 -2.14
N ILE A 165 9.66 -14.82 -0.92
CA ILE A 165 10.92 -15.47 -0.55
C ILE A 165 10.64 -16.81 0.12
N ILE A 166 11.25 -17.87 -0.38
CA ILE A 166 11.21 -19.20 0.22
C ILE A 166 12.62 -19.54 0.68
N ILE A 167 12.80 -19.73 2.00
CA ILE A 167 14.05 -20.11 2.65
C ILE A 167 14.00 -21.62 2.87
N ILE A 168 14.92 -22.35 2.27
CA ILE A 168 14.99 -23.80 2.35
C ILE A 168 16.14 -24.17 3.29
N ILE A 169 15.86 -25.05 4.25
CA ILE A 169 16.84 -25.50 5.24
C ILE A 169 16.91 -27.03 5.22
N GLY A 170 18.05 -27.52 4.78
CA GLY A 170 18.44 -28.92 4.84
C GLY A 170 19.65 -29.14 5.76
N GLU A 171 20.17 -30.36 5.77
CA GLU A 171 21.31 -30.72 6.63
C GLU A 171 22.61 -29.97 6.24
N LYS A 172 22.77 -29.64 4.95
CA LYS A 172 23.89 -28.84 4.45
C LYS A 172 23.84 -27.40 5.01
N GLU A 173 22.69 -26.77 4.90
CA GLU A 173 22.49 -25.40 5.38
C GLU A 173 22.71 -25.33 6.90
N LYS A 174 22.16 -26.30 7.64
CA LYS A 174 22.38 -26.43 9.08
C LYS A 174 23.85 -26.58 9.43
N SER A 175 24.60 -27.43 8.73
CA SER A 175 26.02 -27.70 9.02
C SER A 175 26.95 -26.53 8.71
N HIS A 176 26.56 -25.66 7.75
CA HIS A 176 27.35 -24.49 7.34
C HIS A 176 26.82 -23.16 7.93
N ASN A 177 25.86 -23.22 8.84
CA ASN A 177 25.17 -22.02 9.37
C ASN A 177 24.67 -21.09 8.24
N SER A 178 24.12 -21.66 7.20
CA SER A 178 23.66 -20.97 6.00
C SER A 178 22.19 -21.23 5.72
N VAL A 179 21.61 -20.49 4.79
CA VAL A 179 20.25 -20.66 4.30
C VAL A 179 20.24 -20.67 2.78
N ALA A 180 19.41 -21.49 2.18
CA ALA A 180 19.19 -21.52 0.74
C ALA A 180 17.94 -20.69 0.42
N VAL A 181 18.09 -19.60 -0.30
CA VAL A 181 17.03 -18.62 -0.61
C VAL A 181 16.57 -18.76 -2.06
N ARG A 182 15.27 -18.86 -2.24
CA ARG A 182 14.63 -18.87 -3.55
C ARG A 182 13.62 -17.75 -3.66
N ASN A 183 13.76 -16.91 -4.66
CA ASN A 183 12.81 -15.86 -4.99
C ASN A 183 11.63 -16.40 -5.81
N LEU A 184 10.44 -15.85 -5.61
CA LEU A 184 9.25 -16.18 -6.36
C LEU A 184 9.50 -15.99 -7.88
N GLY A 185 9.09 -16.97 -8.68
CA GLY A 185 9.31 -16.96 -10.12
C GLY A 185 10.71 -17.38 -10.57
N SER A 186 11.70 -17.46 -9.67
CA SER A 186 13.05 -17.95 -9.98
C SER A 186 13.17 -19.47 -9.79
N LYS A 187 13.95 -20.12 -10.66
CA LYS A 187 14.41 -21.49 -10.46
C LYS A 187 15.74 -21.55 -9.70
N ASN A 188 16.45 -20.44 -9.65
CA ASN A 188 17.75 -20.34 -8.99
C ASN A 188 17.58 -20.30 -7.48
N VAL A 189 18.49 -20.95 -6.78
CA VAL A 189 18.60 -20.94 -5.31
C VAL A 189 19.97 -20.38 -4.97
N GLU A 190 20.00 -19.37 -4.13
CA GLU A 190 21.23 -18.71 -3.66
C GLU A 190 21.45 -19.07 -2.20
N THR A 191 22.71 -19.28 -1.80
CA THR A 191 23.06 -19.63 -0.42
C THR A 191 23.67 -18.42 0.26
N TYR A 192 23.17 -18.11 1.46
CA TYR A 192 23.65 -17.02 2.31
C TYR A 192 24.11 -17.57 3.68
N ILE A 193 25.15 -16.97 4.23
CA ILE A 193 25.73 -17.30 5.53
C ILE A 193 25.28 -16.26 6.56
#